data_2c7c7dbfbd7121d0d02edcae72e4b6a7
#
_entry.id   2c7c7dbfbd7121d0d02edcae72e4b6a7
#
_cell.length_a   1.000
_cell.length_b   1.000
_cell.length_c   1.000
_cell.angle_alpha   90.00
_cell.angle_beta   90.00
_cell.angle_gamma   90.00
#
_symmetry.space_group_name_H-M   'P 1'
#
loop_
_entity.id
_entity.type
_entity.pdbx_description
1 polymer ?
#
loop_
_entity_poly.entity_id
_entity_poly.type
_entity_poly.pdbx_seq_one_letter_code
_entity_poly.pdbx_strand_id
1 'polypeptide(L)'
;MALLLALLLALPAPASATPLPAAPREVALDMAPSAFDDRYRGCGRAMAAALPALNRSEFPLNGDYAAGWALAAAEWRVRGCPAAPKSPPLSPEQAVALLAYTAPVPLHRAFNAASRSAGRSPREYRDGFHFKALHFLLTGAVGALREAQGRPCRRVFRGVSGVRFEARPGRAVRFGHFASASRRNGSAWAFGADTAFEVLTCHGAAVRDFSFFPDEDEVLIPPFETFEVAEVAGGAGGAGVRIRLRSTGTLSNYNCEWLRGEGARGTTTVGTGDGDTR
;
A
#
# COMPACT_ATOMS: atom_id res chain seq x y z
N MET A 1 -33.52 52.67 -52.63
CA MET A 1 -32.54 52.18 -51.59
C MET A 1 -33.16 50.97 -50.93
N ALA A 2 -32.70 49.75 -51.28
CA ALA A 2 -33.24 48.50 -50.76
C ALA A 2 -32.18 47.96 -49.73
N LEU A 3 -32.59 47.82 -48.48
CA LEU A 3 -31.79 47.16 -47.44
C LEU A 3 -31.95 45.64 -47.62
N LEU A 4 -30.82 44.96 -47.92
CA LEU A 4 -30.67 43.49 -47.83
C LEU A 4 -30.36 43.12 -46.43
N LEU A 5 -31.30 42.46 -45.69
CA LEU A 5 -31.10 41.85 -44.42
C LEU A 5 -30.48 40.47 -44.64
N ALA A 6 -29.18 40.30 -44.32
CA ALA A 6 -28.52 39.02 -44.35
C ALA A 6 -28.86 38.23 -43.06
N LEU A 7 -29.63 37.15 -43.19
CA LEU A 7 -29.94 36.20 -42.12
C LEU A 7 -28.77 35.24 -41.96
N LEU A 8 -27.93 35.42 -40.92
CA LEU A 8 -26.90 34.47 -40.54
C LEU A 8 -27.53 33.27 -39.80
N LEU A 9 -27.69 32.16 -40.50
CA LEU A 9 -28.01 30.86 -39.88
C LEU A 9 -26.83 30.36 -39.09
N ALA A 10 -26.90 30.42 -37.77
CA ALA A 10 -25.96 29.78 -36.89
C ALA A 10 -26.16 28.26 -36.91
N LEU A 11 -25.20 27.51 -37.44
CA LEU A 11 -25.16 26.05 -37.35
C LEU A 11 -24.88 25.64 -35.89
N PRO A 12 -25.61 24.65 -35.34
CA PRO A 12 -25.32 24.15 -34.00
C PRO A 12 -23.97 23.46 -34.00
N ALA A 13 -23.12 23.81 -33.03
CA ALA A 13 -21.84 23.14 -32.79
C ALA A 13 -22.08 21.65 -32.49
N PRO A 14 -21.21 20.72 -32.99
CA PRO A 14 -21.35 19.31 -32.67
C PRO A 14 -21.20 19.09 -31.15
N ALA A 15 -22.19 18.43 -30.56
CA ALA A 15 -22.16 18.02 -29.17
C ALA A 15 -20.95 17.10 -28.97
N SER A 16 -19.97 17.53 -28.16
CA SER A 16 -18.85 16.69 -27.77
C SER A 16 -19.39 15.49 -27.00
N ALA A 17 -19.32 14.30 -27.58
CA ALA A 17 -19.69 13.06 -26.94
C ALA A 17 -18.72 12.85 -25.77
N THR A 18 -19.21 12.86 -24.55
CA THR A 18 -18.45 12.42 -23.36
C THR A 18 -18.05 10.96 -23.56
N PRO A 19 -16.76 10.61 -23.47
CA PRO A 19 -16.35 9.22 -23.62
C PRO A 19 -17.02 8.37 -22.53
N LEU A 20 -17.62 7.27 -22.93
CA LEU A 20 -18.18 6.27 -22.00
C LEU A 20 -17.07 5.81 -21.06
N PRO A 21 -17.35 5.64 -19.74
CA PRO A 21 -16.38 5.11 -18.81
C PRO A 21 -15.90 3.73 -19.29
N ALA A 22 -14.58 3.51 -19.27
CA ALA A 22 -13.98 2.25 -19.66
C ALA A 22 -14.52 1.12 -18.76
N ALA A 23 -14.78 -0.05 -19.33
CA ALA A 23 -15.20 -1.22 -18.58
C ALA A 23 -14.13 -1.58 -17.52
N PRO A 24 -14.51 -2.03 -16.31
CA PRO A 24 -13.55 -2.42 -15.28
C PRO A 24 -12.71 -3.62 -15.76
N ARG A 25 -11.42 -3.57 -15.43
CA ARG A 25 -10.50 -4.67 -15.73
C ARG A 25 -10.78 -5.86 -14.81
N GLU A 26 -10.91 -7.06 -15.35
CA GLU A 26 -11.04 -8.29 -14.56
C GLU A 26 -9.66 -8.76 -14.07
N VAL A 27 -9.57 -9.10 -12.79
CA VAL A 27 -8.34 -9.52 -12.11
C VAL A 27 -8.65 -10.65 -11.14
N ALA A 28 -7.93 -11.76 -11.25
CA ALA A 28 -8.06 -12.83 -10.27
C ALA A 28 -7.60 -12.37 -8.88
N LEU A 29 -8.41 -12.66 -7.86
CA LEU A 29 -8.02 -12.52 -6.46
C LEU A 29 -7.39 -13.85 -6.01
N ASP A 30 -6.09 -13.85 -5.82
CA ASP A 30 -5.30 -15.04 -5.51
C ASP A 30 -4.38 -14.82 -4.28
N MET A 31 -3.38 -15.68 -4.09
CA MET A 31 -2.40 -15.59 -3.01
C MET A 31 -1.28 -14.57 -3.26
N ALA A 32 -1.37 -13.76 -4.31
CA ALA A 32 -0.41 -12.73 -4.68
C ALA A 32 1.06 -13.23 -4.67
N PRO A 33 1.41 -14.28 -5.48
CA PRO A 33 2.71 -14.95 -5.39
C PRO A 33 3.90 -14.05 -5.75
N SER A 34 3.65 -13.00 -6.52
CA SER A 34 4.66 -12.01 -6.93
C SER A 34 4.82 -10.83 -5.96
N ALA A 35 4.05 -10.80 -4.86
CA ALA A 35 4.11 -9.71 -3.90
C ALA A 35 5.33 -9.80 -2.98
N PHE A 36 5.89 -8.65 -2.63
CA PHE A 36 6.87 -8.54 -1.57
C PHE A 36 6.15 -8.35 -0.23
N ASP A 37 6.40 -9.27 0.72
CA ASP A 37 5.61 -9.42 1.93
C ASP A 37 6.46 -9.64 3.20
N ASP A 38 7.70 -9.13 3.20
CA ASP A 38 8.65 -9.31 4.29
C ASP A 38 8.08 -8.83 5.63
N ARG A 39 8.22 -9.68 6.64
CA ARG A 39 7.75 -9.42 8.00
C ARG A 39 8.86 -8.97 8.94
N TYR A 40 10.11 -8.99 8.49
CA TYR A 40 11.31 -8.57 9.24
C TYR A 40 11.45 -9.25 10.60
N ARG A 41 11.04 -10.52 10.70
CA ARG A 41 11.11 -11.28 11.94
C ARG A 41 12.57 -11.54 12.34
N GLY A 42 12.94 -11.08 13.53
CA GLY A 42 14.28 -11.27 14.09
C GLY A 42 15.33 -10.27 13.60
N CYS A 43 15.05 -9.46 12.56
CA CYS A 43 16.01 -8.50 12.00
C CYS A 43 15.60 -7.02 12.13
N GLY A 44 14.54 -6.71 12.87
CA GLY A 44 14.01 -5.34 12.98
C GLY A 44 15.07 -4.32 13.43
N ARG A 45 15.97 -4.69 14.37
CA ARG A 45 17.05 -3.81 14.83
C ARG A 45 18.07 -3.52 13.72
N ALA A 46 18.47 -4.54 12.96
CA ALA A 46 19.42 -4.37 11.86
C ALA A 46 18.80 -3.56 10.71
N MET A 47 17.52 -3.79 10.38
CA MET A 47 16.78 -2.98 9.41
C MET A 47 16.65 -1.52 9.85
N ALA A 48 16.37 -1.26 11.13
CA ALA A 48 16.30 0.10 11.66
C ALA A 48 17.68 0.81 11.54
N ALA A 49 18.78 0.12 11.79
CA ALA A 49 20.12 0.65 11.58
C ALA A 49 20.42 0.96 10.09
N ALA A 50 19.83 0.22 9.15
CA ALA A 50 19.99 0.43 7.72
C ALA A 50 19.14 1.60 7.15
N LEU A 51 18.11 2.07 7.86
CA LEU A 51 17.17 3.09 7.37
C LEU A 51 17.83 4.36 6.81
N PRO A 52 18.85 4.98 7.48
CA PRO A 52 19.46 6.19 6.95
C PRO A 52 20.15 5.98 5.60
N ALA A 53 20.75 4.80 5.39
CA ALA A 53 21.40 4.44 4.13
C ALA A 53 20.33 4.16 3.04
N LEU A 54 19.29 3.41 3.39
CA LEU A 54 18.17 3.13 2.49
C LEU A 54 17.49 4.40 2.01
N ASN A 55 17.12 5.32 2.89
CA ASN A 55 16.50 6.59 2.49
C ASN A 55 17.41 7.44 1.59
N ARG A 56 18.71 7.51 1.90
CA ARG A 56 19.65 8.22 1.04
C ARG A 56 19.77 7.63 -0.37
N SER A 57 19.64 6.32 -0.51
CA SER A 57 19.69 5.66 -1.81
C SER A 57 18.34 5.66 -2.55
N GLU A 58 17.23 5.60 -1.85
CA GLU A 58 15.89 5.47 -2.44
C GLU A 58 15.28 6.80 -2.87
N PHE A 59 15.45 7.87 -2.09
CA PHE A 59 14.87 9.18 -2.42
C PHE A 59 15.32 9.75 -3.77
N PRO A 60 16.61 9.70 -4.18
CA PRO A 60 17.00 10.16 -5.50
C PRO A 60 16.44 9.33 -6.66
N LEU A 61 16.12 8.06 -6.40
CA LEU A 61 15.58 7.13 -7.39
C LEU A 61 14.05 7.12 -7.43
N ASN A 62 13.39 7.76 -6.45
CA ASN A 62 11.94 7.73 -6.29
C ASN A 62 11.40 9.07 -5.79
N GLY A 63 11.11 9.97 -6.74
CA GLY A 63 10.60 11.31 -6.45
C GLY A 63 9.26 11.33 -5.71
N ASP A 64 8.35 10.40 -6.02
CA ASP A 64 7.05 10.30 -5.33
C ASP A 64 7.25 9.94 -3.85
N TYR A 65 8.19 9.03 -3.57
CA TYR A 65 8.51 8.67 -2.20
C TYR A 65 9.16 9.85 -1.45
N ALA A 66 10.15 10.51 -2.06
CA ALA A 66 10.80 11.66 -1.45
C ALA A 66 9.81 12.81 -1.15
N ALA A 67 8.94 13.14 -2.09
CA ALA A 67 7.93 14.19 -1.92
C ALA A 67 6.89 13.84 -0.86
N GLY A 68 6.35 12.61 -0.88
CA GLY A 68 5.40 12.13 0.11
C GLY A 68 5.99 12.09 1.52
N TRP A 69 7.25 11.66 1.65
CA TRP A 69 7.96 11.66 2.92
C TRP A 69 8.19 13.07 3.47
N ALA A 70 8.61 14.02 2.62
CA ALA A 70 8.82 15.41 3.02
C ALA A 70 7.52 16.06 3.52
N LEU A 71 6.40 15.85 2.81
CA LEU A 71 5.07 16.32 3.21
C LEU A 71 4.66 15.72 4.57
N ALA A 72 4.80 14.43 4.75
CA ALA A 72 4.46 13.73 5.98
C ALA A 72 5.33 14.17 7.16
N ALA A 73 6.62 14.36 6.96
CA ALA A 73 7.54 14.84 7.99
C ALA A 73 7.22 16.30 8.41
N ALA A 74 6.77 17.13 7.47
CA ALA A 74 6.29 18.49 7.79
C ALA A 74 5.01 18.44 8.64
N GLU A 75 4.05 17.62 8.23
CA GLU A 75 2.79 17.41 8.96
C GLU A 75 3.03 16.86 10.37
N TRP A 76 3.91 15.87 10.51
CA TRP A 76 4.27 15.31 11.81
C TRP A 76 4.85 16.35 12.75
N ARG A 77 5.70 17.27 12.26
CA ARG A 77 6.25 18.37 13.06
C ARG A 77 5.19 19.35 13.53
N VAL A 78 4.17 19.63 12.68
CA VAL A 78 3.06 20.54 13.02
C VAL A 78 2.12 19.92 14.05
N ARG A 79 1.76 18.64 13.87
CA ARG A 79 0.88 17.95 14.83
C ARG A 79 1.52 17.79 16.20
N GLY A 80 2.85 17.79 16.27
CA GLY A 80 3.59 17.42 17.47
C GLY A 80 3.40 15.93 17.81
N CYS A 81 4.14 15.45 18.82
CA CYS A 81 3.74 14.17 19.42
C CYS A 81 2.35 14.36 20.02
N PRO A 82 1.36 13.50 19.67
CA PRO A 82 0.09 13.51 20.38
C PRO A 82 0.38 13.50 21.87
N ALA A 83 -0.33 14.31 22.67
CA ALA A 83 -0.17 14.35 24.13
C ALA A 83 -0.27 12.93 24.67
N ALA A 84 0.89 12.31 24.90
CA ALA A 84 1.05 10.87 24.85
C ALA A 84 0.63 10.21 26.14
N PRO A 85 0.09 8.97 26.09
CA PRO A 85 0.38 7.98 27.09
C PRO A 85 1.91 7.82 27.19
N LYS A 86 2.44 7.45 28.34
CA LYS A 86 3.88 7.44 28.75
C LYS A 86 4.90 6.83 27.75
N SER A 87 4.45 6.27 26.62
CA SER A 87 5.25 5.88 25.47
C SER A 87 4.34 5.80 24.23
N PRO A 88 4.56 6.60 23.19
CA PRO A 88 3.83 6.44 21.94
C PRO A 88 4.12 5.04 21.36
N PRO A 89 3.12 4.35 20.79
CA PRO A 89 3.31 3.00 20.25
C PRO A 89 4.23 2.97 19.01
N LEU A 90 4.50 4.13 18.40
CA LEU A 90 5.28 4.28 17.18
C LEU A 90 6.52 5.15 17.38
N SER A 91 7.60 4.80 16.67
CA SER A 91 8.71 5.73 16.48
C SER A 91 8.29 6.91 15.58
N PRO A 92 9.01 8.06 15.63
CA PRO A 92 8.74 9.18 14.73
C PRO A 92 8.74 8.78 13.24
N GLU A 93 9.68 7.91 12.84
CA GLU A 93 9.79 7.43 11.46
C GLU A 93 8.60 6.56 11.07
N GLN A 94 8.09 5.73 11.96
CA GLN A 94 6.89 4.92 11.74
C GLN A 94 5.63 5.80 11.61
N ALA A 95 5.52 6.84 12.43
CA ALA A 95 4.42 7.81 12.33
C ALA A 95 4.47 8.58 11.01
N VAL A 96 5.66 9.05 10.61
CA VAL A 96 5.87 9.71 9.31
C VAL A 96 5.56 8.75 8.15
N ALA A 97 5.92 7.47 8.24
CA ALA A 97 5.61 6.48 7.19
C ALA A 97 4.10 6.28 6.99
N LEU A 98 3.31 6.23 8.07
CA LEU A 98 1.85 6.16 7.99
C LEU A 98 1.25 7.43 7.40
N LEU A 99 1.71 8.60 7.84
CA LEU A 99 1.32 9.87 7.23
C LEU A 99 1.68 9.92 5.75
N ALA A 100 2.89 9.49 5.34
CA ALA A 100 3.29 9.45 3.95
C ALA A 100 2.41 8.53 3.10
N TYR A 101 2.04 7.36 3.65
CA TYR A 101 1.16 6.42 2.97
C TYR A 101 -0.25 6.98 2.77
N THR A 102 -0.78 7.74 3.74
CA THR A 102 -2.13 8.32 3.69
C THR A 102 -2.17 9.73 3.09
N ALA A 103 -1.01 10.30 2.70
CA ALA A 103 -0.92 11.65 2.16
C ALA A 103 -1.75 11.82 0.87
N PRO A 104 -2.28 13.04 0.59
CA PRO A 104 -3.05 13.34 -0.62
C PRO A 104 -2.15 13.46 -1.87
N VAL A 105 -1.26 12.50 -2.04
CA VAL A 105 -0.32 12.37 -3.17
C VAL A 105 -0.33 10.93 -3.70
N PRO A 106 0.12 10.66 -4.93
CA PRO A 106 0.00 9.33 -5.53
C PRO A 106 0.92 8.25 -4.93
N LEU A 107 1.68 8.57 -3.86
CA LEU A 107 2.67 7.67 -3.25
C LEU A 107 2.11 6.28 -2.94
N HIS A 108 0.95 6.18 -2.26
CA HIS A 108 0.37 4.89 -1.90
C HIS A 108 0.05 4.01 -3.12
N ARG A 109 -0.32 4.62 -4.26
CA ARG A 109 -0.60 3.88 -5.50
C ARG A 109 0.67 3.32 -6.11
N ALA A 110 1.72 4.15 -6.21
CA ALA A 110 3.04 3.75 -6.72
C ALA A 110 3.66 2.66 -5.83
N PHE A 111 3.65 2.85 -4.52
CA PHE A 111 4.13 1.89 -3.53
C PHE A 111 3.40 0.55 -3.60
N ASN A 112 2.07 0.55 -3.62
CA ASN A 112 1.28 -0.68 -3.70
C ASN A 112 1.46 -1.40 -5.04
N ALA A 113 1.61 -0.67 -6.15
CA ALA A 113 1.91 -1.26 -7.45
C ALA A 113 3.29 -1.94 -7.45
N ALA A 114 4.31 -1.27 -6.92
CA ALA A 114 5.65 -1.82 -6.77
C ALA A 114 5.67 -3.05 -5.84
N SER A 115 4.99 -2.99 -4.69
CA SER A 115 4.92 -4.10 -3.72
C SER A 115 4.31 -5.37 -4.32
N ARG A 116 3.30 -5.25 -5.20
CA ARG A 116 2.67 -6.41 -5.86
C ARG A 116 3.60 -7.15 -6.82
N SER A 117 4.67 -6.55 -7.28
CA SER A 117 5.59 -7.15 -8.26
C SER A 117 7.00 -7.40 -7.72
N ALA A 118 7.41 -6.73 -6.65
CA ALA A 118 8.78 -6.79 -6.14
C ALA A 118 9.21 -8.19 -5.62
N GLY A 119 8.24 -9.06 -5.33
CA GLY A 119 8.49 -10.43 -4.90
C GLY A 119 8.65 -11.45 -6.02
N ARG A 120 8.71 -11.05 -7.30
CA ARG A 120 8.95 -11.99 -8.41
C ARG A 120 10.33 -12.63 -8.33
N SER A 121 11.32 -11.87 -7.90
CA SER A 121 12.68 -12.36 -7.68
C SER A 121 13.45 -11.49 -6.69
N PRO A 122 14.50 -12.04 -6.04
CA PRO A 122 15.42 -11.25 -5.21
C PRO A 122 16.06 -10.08 -5.98
N ARG A 123 16.28 -10.22 -7.28
CA ARG A 123 16.82 -9.17 -8.13
C ARG A 123 15.83 -8.02 -8.31
N GLU A 124 14.57 -8.30 -8.67
CA GLU A 124 13.53 -7.25 -8.78
C GLU A 124 13.36 -6.48 -7.47
N TYR A 125 13.38 -7.18 -6.34
CA TYR A 125 13.37 -6.52 -5.04
C TYR A 125 14.58 -5.62 -4.82
N ARG A 126 15.80 -6.13 -5.03
CA ARG A 126 17.01 -5.36 -4.75
C ARG A 126 17.18 -4.16 -5.67
N ASP A 127 16.98 -4.37 -6.97
CA ASP A 127 17.35 -3.39 -8.00
C ASP A 127 16.19 -2.46 -8.38
N GLY A 128 14.93 -2.91 -8.27
CA GLY A 128 13.76 -2.19 -8.73
C GLY A 128 12.81 -1.69 -7.65
N PHE A 129 12.84 -2.24 -6.45
CA PHE A 129 11.93 -1.83 -5.38
C PHE A 129 12.52 -0.71 -4.53
N HIS A 130 12.29 0.55 -4.94
CA HIS A 130 12.78 1.75 -4.25
C HIS A 130 11.83 2.26 -3.17
N PHE A 131 11.30 1.33 -2.35
CA PHE A 131 10.41 1.59 -1.22
C PHE A 131 10.71 0.67 -0.03
N LYS A 132 11.92 0.16 0.07
CA LYS A 132 12.31 -0.82 1.12
C LYS A 132 12.16 -0.24 2.51
N ALA A 133 12.59 1.02 2.70
CA ALA A 133 12.46 1.74 3.96
C ALA A 133 10.98 1.94 4.32
N LEU A 134 10.15 2.39 3.37
CA LEU A 134 8.71 2.60 3.59
C LEU A 134 8.01 1.28 3.96
N HIS A 135 8.30 0.19 3.24
CA HIS A 135 7.72 -1.13 3.51
C HIS A 135 8.07 -1.64 4.91
N PHE A 136 9.34 -1.51 5.33
CA PHE A 136 9.79 -1.87 6.66
C PHE A 136 9.08 -1.06 7.74
N LEU A 137 9.03 0.26 7.58
CA LEU A 137 8.43 1.16 8.57
C LEU A 137 6.91 0.93 8.70
N LEU A 138 6.19 0.76 7.59
CA LEU A 138 4.76 0.46 7.61
C LEU A 138 4.46 -0.89 8.23
N THR A 139 5.26 -1.92 7.93
CA THR A 139 5.12 -3.25 8.55
C THR A 139 5.28 -3.16 10.07
N GLY A 140 6.30 -2.44 10.53
CA GLY A 140 6.53 -2.22 11.96
C GLY A 140 5.42 -1.38 12.61
N ALA A 141 4.98 -0.31 11.94
CA ALA A 141 3.93 0.57 12.45
C ALA A 141 2.58 -0.15 12.63
N VAL A 142 2.13 -0.90 11.61
CA VAL A 142 0.89 -1.68 11.69
C VAL A 142 0.98 -2.73 12.80
N GLY A 143 2.14 -3.40 12.94
CA GLY A 143 2.37 -4.35 14.02
C GLY A 143 2.28 -3.71 15.41
N ALA A 144 2.97 -2.59 15.64
CA ALA A 144 2.98 -1.88 16.91
C ALA A 144 1.60 -1.32 17.29
N LEU A 145 0.89 -0.73 16.32
CA LEU A 145 -0.49 -0.25 16.54
C LEU A 145 -1.45 -1.39 16.88
N ARG A 146 -1.33 -2.52 16.18
CA ARG A 146 -2.15 -3.70 16.45
C ARG A 146 -1.94 -4.21 17.89
N GLU A 147 -0.68 -4.28 18.35
CA GLU A 147 -0.34 -4.63 19.72
C GLU A 147 -0.96 -3.66 20.72
N ALA A 148 -0.75 -2.37 20.54
CA ALA A 148 -1.28 -1.31 21.41
C ALA A 148 -2.83 -1.31 21.45
N GLN A 149 -3.49 -1.75 20.39
CA GLN A 149 -4.93 -1.86 20.28
C GLN A 149 -5.50 -3.18 20.79
N GLY A 150 -4.71 -4.07 21.40
CA GLY A 150 -5.15 -5.33 22.00
C GLY A 150 -5.42 -6.45 20.98
N ARG A 151 -4.85 -6.37 19.78
CA ARG A 151 -4.92 -7.39 18.70
C ARG A 151 -6.34 -7.80 18.27
N PRO A 152 -7.32 -6.91 18.15
CA PRO A 152 -8.68 -7.31 17.78
C PRO A 152 -8.77 -7.71 16.31
N CYS A 153 -9.68 -8.66 16.00
CA CYS A 153 -10.19 -8.78 14.65
C CYS A 153 -11.25 -7.68 14.39
N ARG A 154 -11.21 -7.07 13.21
CA ARG A 154 -12.08 -5.93 12.86
C ARG A 154 -12.81 -6.21 11.56
N ARG A 155 -14.11 -5.90 11.55
CA ARG A 155 -14.86 -5.83 10.30
C ARG A 155 -14.62 -4.47 9.66
N VAL A 156 -14.19 -4.49 8.41
CA VAL A 156 -13.87 -3.30 7.61
C VAL A 156 -14.38 -3.46 6.19
N PHE A 157 -14.47 -2.33 5.48
CA PHE A 157 -15.04 -2.25 4.14
C PHE A 157 -14.05 -1.54 3.21
N ARG A 158 -13.96 -2.02 1.97
CA ARG A 158 -13.11 -1.44 0.94
C ARG A 158 -13.81 -1.46 -0.41
N GLY A 159 -13.91 -0.31 -1.07
CA GLY A 159 -14.36 -0.18 -2.45
C GLY A 159 -13.18 -0.10 -3.42
N VAL A 160 -13.35 -0.59 -4.63
CA VAL A 160 -12.36 -0.49 -5.72
C VAL A 160 -13.07 -0.09 -7.01
N SER A 161 -12.56 0.96 -7.67
CA SER A 161 -12.99 1.39 -9.00
C SER A 161 -12.03 0.89 -10.08
N GLY A 162 -12.57 0.64 -11.27
CA GLY A 162 -11.81 0.24 -12.46
C GLY A 162 -11.28 -1.19 -12.42
N VAL A 163 -11.57 -1.96 -11.36
CA VAL A 163 -11.16 -3.36 -11.23
C VAL A 163 -12.31 -4.20 -10.68
N ARG A 164 -12.62 -5.25 -11.40
CA ARG A 164 -13.52 -6.32 -10.96
C ARG A 164 -12.67 -7.52 -10.56
N PHE A 165 -12.70 -7.85 -9.26
CA PHE A 165 -11.97 -9.02 -8.78
C PHE A 165 -12.79 -10.29 -8.97
N GLU A 166 -12.16 -11.32 -9.54
CA GLU A 166 -12.69 -12.67 -9.61
C GLU A 166 -12.24 -13.47 -8.41
N ALA A 167 -13.19 -14.00 -7.66
CA ALA A 167 -12.93 -14.82 -6.48
C ALA A 167 -13.89 -16.00 -6.43
N ARG A 168 -13.50 -17.08 -5.74
CA ARG A 168 -14.34 -18.25 -5.53
C ARG A 168 -14.43 -18.57 -4.05
N PRO A 169 -15.64 -18.82 -3.50
CA PRO A 169 -15.81 -19.22 -2.10
C PRO A 169 -14.91 -20.42 -1.74
N GLY A 170 -14.39 -20.42 -0.52
CA GLY A 170 -13.47 -21.43 0.01
C GLY A 170 -12.01 -21.29 -0.44
N ARG A 171 -11.67 -20.35 -1.35
CA ARG A 171 -10.30 -20.16 -1.78
C ARG A 171 -9.55 -19.25 -0.81
N ALA A 172 -8.27 -19.58 -0.58
CA ALA A 172 -7.34 -18.72 0.12
C ALA A 172 -6.84 -17.61 -0.81
N VAL A 173 -6.77 -16.37 -0.29
CA VAL A 173 -6.37 -15.18 -1.05
C VAL A 173 -5.58 -14.21 -0.16
N ARG A 174 -4.84 -13.26 -0.79
CA ARG A 174 -4.19 -12.13 -0.13
C ARG A 174 -4.31 -10.87 -0.98
N PHE A 175 -4.25 -9.70 -0.35
CA PHE A 175 -4.10 -8.45 -1.10
C PHE A 175 -2.70 -8.27 -1.71
N GLY A 176 -1.65 -8.81 -1.08
CA GLY A 176 -0.27 -8.73 -1.56
C GLY A 176 0.33 -7.33 -1.56
N HIS A 177 -0.36 -6.37 -0.93
CA HIS A 177 0.08 -5.00 -0.70
C HIS A 177 -0.63 -4.47 0.55
N PHE A 178 -0.22 -3.32 1.06
CA PHE A 178 -0.97 -2.67 2.13
C PHE A 178 -2.33 -2.21 1.60
N ALA A 179 -3.40 -2.68 2.23
CA ALA A 179 -4.75 -2.38 1.78
C ALA A 179 -5.49 -1.51 2.79
N SER A 180 -5.82 -0.29 2.36
CA SER A 180 -6.67 0.63 3.12
C SER A 180 -8.11 0.16 3.09
N ALA A 181 -8.75 0.13 4.25
CA ALA A 181 -10.17 -0.17 4.41
C ALA A 181 -10.73 0.74 5.51
N SER A 182 -12.04 0.97 5.50
CA SER A 182 -12.73 1.80 6.51
C SER A 182 -13.57 0.94 7.43
N ARG A 183 -13.69 1.32 8.70
CA ARG A 183 -14.69 0.74 9.61
C ARG A 183 -16.11 1.20 9.29
N ARG A 184 -16.26 2.25 8.46
CA ARG A 184 -17.54 2.80 8.04
C ARG A 184 -17.96 2.20 6.71
N ASN A 185 -19.09 1.52 6.65
CA ASN A 185 -19.59 0.92 5.41
C ASN A 185 -19.86 1.97 4.31
N GLY A 186 -20.39 3.15 4.68
CA GLY A 186 -20.67 4.22 3.72
C GLY A 186 -19.43 4.79 3.03
N SER A 187 -18.28 4.85 3.72
CA SER A 187 -17.03 5.36 3.13
C SER A 187 -16.45 4.43 2.07
N ALA A 188 -16.67 3.12 2.19
CA ALA A 188 -16.14 2.14 1.23
C ALA A 188 -16.70 2.34 -0.19
N TRP A 189 -17.98 2.72 -0.30
CA TRP A 189 -18.62 2.96 -1.60
C TRP A 189 -18.12 4.22 -2.30
N ALA A 190 -17.62 5.20 -1.55
CA ALA A 190 -17.01 6.41 -2.11
C ALA A 190 -15.69 6.10 -2.86
N PHE A 191 -15.02 5.00 -2.53
CA PHE A 191 -13.77 4.58 -3.18
C PHE A 191 -13.97 3.69 -4.43
N GLY A 192 -15.21 3.27 -4.73
CA GLY A 192 -15.55 2.55 -5.94
C GLY A 192 -16.58 1.44 -5.74
N ALA A 193 -17.29 1.12 -6.85
CA ALA A 193 -18.40 0.18 -6.86
C ALA A 193 -18.16 -1.05 -7.78
N ASP A 194 -17.03 -1.14 -8.49
CA ASP A 194 -16.75 -2.27 -9.37
C ASP A 194 -16.44 -3.54 -8.58
N THR A 195 -15.74 -3.40 -7.45
CA THR A 195 -15.61 -4.44 -6.43
C THR A 195 -15.75 -3.84 -5.03
N ALA A 196 -16.62 -4.41 -4.21
CA ALA A 196 -16.79 -4.08 -2.81
C ALA A 196 -16.34 -5.25 -1.93
N PHE A 197 -15.42 -5.00 -1.01
CA PHE A 197 -14.97 -5.97 -0.03
C PHE A 197 -15.59 -5.69 1.33
N GLU A 198 -16.08 -6.74 2.00
CA GLU A 198 -16.32 -6.81 3.43
C GLU A 198 -15.26 -7.74 4.03
N VAL A 199 -14.39 -7.23 4.88
CA VAL A 199 -13.22 -7.96 5.36
C VAL A 199 -13.24 -8.07 6.87
N LEU A 200 -13.15 -9.28 7.41
CA LEU A 200 -12.79 -9.52 8.81
C LEU A 200 -11.27 -9.68 8.86
N THR A 201 -10.55 -8.60 9.21
CA THR A 201 -9.08 -8.60 9.37
C THR A 201 -8.69 -8.79 10.82
N CYS A 202 -7.68 -9.64 11.09
CA CYS A 202 -7.10 -9.88 12.42
C CYS A 202 -5.66 -9.36 12.53
N HIS A 203 -5.06 -8.91 11.43
CA HIS A 203 -3.69 -8.36 11.39
C HIS A 203 -3.63 -6.88 10.98
N GLY A 204 -4.73 -6.30 10.54
CA GLY A 204 -4.85 -4.86 10.31
C GLY A 204 -4.90 -4.05 11.60
N ALA A 205 -4.49 -2.79 11.52
CA ALA A 205 -4.55 -1.83 12.62
C ALA A 205 -5.25 -0.54 12.21
N ALA A 206 -6.00 0.08 13.14
CA ALA A 206 -6.57 1.40 12.93
C ALA A 206 -5.44 2.45 12.94
N VAL A 207 -5.42 3.29 11.89
CA VAL A 207 -4.35 4.28 11.66
C VAL A 207 -4.84 5.73 11.75
N ARG A 208 -6.06 5.94 12.21
CA ARG A 208 -6.76 7.23 12.27
C ARG A 208 -5.89 8.38 12.78
N ASP A 209 -5.18 8.18 13.88
CA ASP A 209 -4.39 9.22 14.54
C ASP A 209 -3.11 9.56 13.77
N PHE A 210 -2.73 8.73 12.80
CA PHE A 210 -1.57 8.85 11.92
C PHE A 210 -1.97 8.97 10.45
N SER A 211 -3.21 9.38 10.16
CA SER A 211 -3.73 9.58 8.81
C SER A 211 -3.91 11.07 8.49
N PHE A 212 -3.75 11.46 7.21
CA PHE A 212 -4.18 12.77 6.73
C PHE A 212 -5.70 12.91 6.70
N PHE A 213 -6.43 11.78 6.71
CA PHE A 213 -7.89 11.72 6.62
C PHE A 213 -8.49 10.96 7.81
N PRO A 214 -8.44 11.54 9.04
CA PRO A 214 -8.89 10.84 10.26
C PRO A 214 -10.38 10.45 10.21
N ASP A 215 -11.19 11.16 9.43
CA ASP A 215 -12.62 10.90 9.28
C ASP A 215 -12.94 9.65 8.45
N GLU A 216 -11.99 9.11 7.69
CA GLU A 216 -12.16 7.86 6.94
C GLU A 216 -12.17 6.63 7.86
N ASP A 217 -11.75 6.78 9.13
CA ASP A 217 -11.69 5.71 10.12
C ASP A 217 -10.95 4.48 9.59
N GLU A 218 -9.78 4.77 9.01
CA GLU A 218 -8.98 3.83 8.24
C GLU A 218 -8.37 2.73 9.09
N VAL A 219 -8.43 1.52 8.55
CA VAL A 219 -7.67 0.35 9.00
C VAL A 219 -6.75 -0.09 7.87
N LEU A 220 -5.46 -0.19 8.17
CA LEU A 220 -4.45 -0.63 7.20
C LEU A 220 -4.18 -2.12 7.38
N ILE A 221 -4.47 -2.90 6.34
CA ILE A 221 -4.29 -4.35 6.28
C ILE A 221 -2.90 -4.64 5.69
N PRO A 222 -2.05 -5.45 6.36
CA PRO A 222 -0.71 -5.74 5.86
C PRO A 222 -0.70 -6.76 4.71
N PRO A 223 0.35 -6.76 3.83
CA PRO A 223 0.41 -7.61 2.64
C PRO A 223 0.46 -9.11 2.92
N PHE A 224 0.89 -9.50 4.10
CA PHE A 224 1.09 -10.89 4.50
C PHE A 224 -0.14 -11.54 5.17
N GLU A 225 -1.24 -10.79 5.40
CA GLU A 225 -2.47 -11.38 5.94
C GLU A 225 -3.17 -12.23 4.90
N THR A 226 -3.57 -13.45 5.30
CA THR A 226 -4.28 -14.41 4.47
C THR A 226 -5.77 -14.43 4.82
N PHE A 227 -6.59 -14.63 3.79
CA PHE A 227 -8.03 -14.66 3.93
C PHE A 227 -8.62 -15.87 3.21
N GLU A 228 -9.72 -16.38 3.73
CA GLU A 228 -10.64 -17.24 2.99
C GLU A 228 -11.74 -16.39 2.37
N VAL A 229 -12.07 -16.65 1.12
CA VAL A 229 -13.25 -16.08 0.46
C VAL A 229 -14.48 -16.76 1.03
N ALA A 230 -15.20 -16.07 1.90
CA ALA A 230 -16.41 -16.59 2.55
C ALA A 230 -17.64 -16.53 1.63
N GLU A 231 -17.73 -15.48 0.79
CA GLU A 231 -18.89 -15.26 -0.08
C GLU A 231 -18.49 -14.37 -1.27
N VAL A 232 -19.13 -14.63 -2.41
CA VAL A 232 -19.08 -13.75 -3.60
C VAL A 232 -20.52 -13.54 -4.06
N ALA A 233 -20.93 -12.30 -4.23
CA ALA A 233 -22.26 -11.93 -4.68
C ALA A 233 -22.22 -10.81 -5.74
N GLY A 234 -23.16 -10.79 -6.67
CA GLY A 234 -23.23 -9.80 -7.74
C GLY A 234 -22.37 -10.18 -8.96
N GLY A 235 -22.07 -9.18 -9.81
CA GLY A 235 -21.23 -9.36 -11.01
C GLY A 235 -21.98 -9.72 -12.28
N ALA A 236 -23.24 -10.14 -12.21
CA ALA A 236 -24.06 -10.40 -13.39
C ALA A 236 -24.60 -9.08 -13.99
N GLY A 237 -24.65 -9.00 -15.33
CA GLY A 237 -25.26 -7.85 -16.02
C GLY A 237 -24.53 -6.51 -15.84
N GLY A 238 -23.22 -6.51 -15.53
CA GLY A 238 -22.45 -5.26 -15.37
C GLY A 238 -22.47 -4.65 -13.95
N ALA A 239 -23.21 -5.25 -13.01
CA ALA A 239 -23.21 -4.84 -11.60
C ALA A 239 -21.86 -5.14 -10.94
N GLY A 240 -21.48 -4.33 -9.93
CA GLY A 240 -20.28 -4.56 -9.14
C GLY A 240 -20.31 -5.89 -8.39
N VAL A 241 -19.13 -6.42 -8.09
CA VAL A 241 -18.96 -7.66 -7.31
C VAL A 241 -18.79 -7.32 -5.83
N ARG A 242 -19.45 -8.07 -4.95
CA ARG A 242 -19.23 -8.03 -3.50
C ARG A 242 -18.52 -9.29 -3.05
N ILE A 243 -17.41 -9.13 -2.35
CA ILE A 243 -16.58 -10.22 -1.86
C ILE A 243 -16.44 -10.10 -0.35
N ARG A 244 -16.79 -11.18 0.38
CA ARG A 244 -16.58 -11.26 1.82
C ARG A 244 -15.35 -12.09 2.11
N LEU A 245 -14.42 -11.52 2.90
CA LEU A 245 -13.16 -12.16 3.28
C LEU A 245 -13.10 -12.36 4.80
N ARG A 246 -12.57 -13.51 5.21
CA ARG A 246 -12.32 -13.83 6.63
C ARG A 246 -10.85 -14.14 6.82
N SER A 247 -10.18 -13.46 7.76
CA SER A 247 -8.78 -13.73 8.11
C SER A 247 -8.57 -15.19 8.53
N THR A 248 -7.54 -15.81 7.98
CA THR A 248 -7.13 -17.19 8.28
C THR A 248 -5.72 -17.28 8.87
N GLY A 249 -5.03 -16.13 8.97
CA GLY A 249 -3.68 -16.08 9.50
C GLY A 249 -2.73 -15.25 8.66
N THR A 250 -1.52 -15.70 8.49
CA THR A 250 -0.47 -14.96 7.77
C THR A 250 0.41 -15.91 6.96
N LEU A 251 0.78 -15.47 5.77
CA LEU A 251 1.80 -16.09 4.92
C LEU A 251 2.79 -15.02 4.45
N SER A 252 4.08 -15.31 4.48
CA SER A 252 5.12 -14.43 3.99
C SER A 252 6.18 -15.27 3.28
N ASN A 253 6.50 -14.89 2.05
CA ASN A 253 7.53 -15.54 1.24
C ASN A 253 8.93 -15.00 1.55
N TYR A 254 9.00 -13.79 2.12
CA TYR A 254 10.24 -13.08 2.42
C TYR A 254 10.40 -12.87 3.92
N ASN A 255 11.65 -12.90 4.39
CA ASN A 255 12.00 -12.47 5.72
C ASN A 255 13.44 -11.97 5.75
N CYS A 256 13.64 -10.69 6.10
CA CYS A 256 14.95 -10.04 6.18
C CYS A 256 15.73 -10.02 4.85
N GLU A 257 15.01 -9.93 3.72
CA GLU A 257 15.59 -10.09 2.37
C GLU A 257 16.67 -9.06 2.05
N TRP A 258 16.51 -7.81 2.49
CA TRP A 258 17.52 -6.77 2.31
C TRP A 258 18.87 -7.17 2.91
N LEU A 259 18.87 -7.66 4.14
CA LEU A 259 20.09 -8.01 4.86
C LEU A 259 20.77 -9.26 4.32
N ARG A 260 20.02 -10.19 3.72
CA ARG A 260 20.59 -11.35 3.02
C ARG A 260 21.44 -10.95 1.82
N GLY A 261 21.03 -9.88 1.11
CA GLY A 261 21.76 -9.35 -0.06
C GLY A 261 23.02 -8.58 0.30
N GLU A 262 23.08 -7.96 1.49
CA GLU A 262 24.28 -7.23 1.94
C GLU A 262 25.38 -8.18 2.46
N GLY A 263 25.02 -9.27 3.11
CA GLY A 263 25.98 -10.30 3.54
C GLY A 263 26.75 -10.93 2.38
N ALA A 264 26.17 -10.97 1.17
CA ALA A 264 26.84 -11.44 -0.04
C ALA A 264 27.81 -10.42 -0.66
N ARG A 265 27.69 -9.13 -0.33
CA ARG A 265 28.59 -8.04 -0.82
C ARG A 265 29.75 -7.76 0.14
N GLY A 266 29.67 -8.16 1.41
CA GLY A 266 30.65 -7.84 2.46
C GLY A 266 31.86 -8.76 2.52
N THR A 267 31.95 -9.81 1.70
CA THR A 267 33.09 -10.76 1.70
C THR A 267 33.96 -10.66 0.44
N THR A 268 34.27 -9.45 0.00
CA THR A 268 35.47 -9.28 -0.84
C THR A 268 36.62 -8.88 0.08
N THR A 269 37.20 -9.84 0.76
CA THR A 269 38.52 -9.70 1.41
C THR A 269 39.51 -9.36 0.31
N VAL A 270 40.02 -8.14 0.38
CA VAL A 270 41.28 -7.75 -0.27
C VAL A 270 42.36 -8.63 0.29
N GLY A 271 42.72 -9.65 -0.43
CA GLY A 271 43.94 -10.41 -0.17
C GLY A 271 45.14 -9.50 -0.49
N THR A 272 45.72 -8.91 0.53
CA THR A 272 47.08 -8.36 0.47
C THR A 272 48.03 -9.52 0.26
N GLY A 273 48.52 -9.68 -0.95
CA GLY A 273 49.64 -10.51 -1.24
C GLY A 273 50.88 -9.85 -0.66
N ASP A 274 51.41 -10.38 0.43
CA ASP A 274 52.80 -10.16 0.82
C ASP A 274 53.68 -11.09 -0.01
N GLY A 275 54.40 -10.43 -0.95
CA GLY A 275 55.53 -11.05 -1.55
C GLY A 275 56.67 -11.07 -0.56
N ASP A 276 57.17 -12.22 -0.23
CA ASP A 276 58.50 -12.35 0.38
C ASP A 276 59.47 -13.04 -0.57
N THR A 277 60.44 -12.28 -0.92
CA THR A 277 61.68 -12.68 -1.57
C THR A 277 62.63 -13.23 -0.53
N ARG A 278 62.96 -14.53 -0.59
CA ARG A 278 64.35 -15.04 -0.52
C ARG A 278 64.41 -16.54 -0.72
#